data_5db56530486915e1e17374b7a7378e65
#
_entry.id   5db56530486915e1e17374b7a7378e65
#
_cell.length_a   1.000
_cell.length_b   1.000
_cell.length_c   1.000
_cell.angle_alpha   90.00
_cell.angle_beta   90.00
_cell.angle_gamma   90.00
#
_symmetry.space_group_name_H-M   'P 1'
#
loop_
_entity.id
_entity.type
_entity.pdbx_description
1 polymer ?
#
loop_
_entity_poly.entity_id
_entity_poly.type
_entity_poly.pdbx_seq_one_letter_code
_entity_poly.pdbx_strand_id
1 'polypeptide(L)'
;MNNNKKTSDHYASPACLAHEIDPTYFDPLAVDPQQAQDVARWRKPERARLLAERAALSVDGRQSAALAIASHLDQLLADRFETLSGLTISAWWPIKAELDLRFWLAGLEERGARAVLPLVSTRGAS
;
A
#
# COMPACT_ATOMS: atom_id res chain seq x y z
N MET A 1 11.24 -28.56 12.67
CA MET A 1 11.78 -27.85 11.49
C MET A 1 10.89 -26.68 11.13
N ASN A 2 11.45 -25.54 11.12
CA ASN A 2 10.74 -24.28 11.09
C ASN A 2 10.42 -23.76 9.68
N ASN A 3 9.56 -24.47 8.99
CA ASN A 3 9.02 -23.96 7.73
C ASN A 3 8.15 -22.71 7.92
N ASN A 4 7.60 -22.53 9.12
CA ASN A 4 6.79 -21.34 9.42
C ASN A 4 7.59 -20.03 9.37
N LYS A 5 8.86 -20.08 9.75
CA LYS A 5 9.72 -18.89 9.71
C LYS A 5 9.98 -18.44 8.28
N LYS A 6 10.24 -19.38 7.38
CA LYS A 6 10.45 -19.08 5.97
C LYS A 6 9.18 -18.56 5.29
N THR A 7 8.04 -19.09 5.68
CA THR A 7 6.76 -18.66 5.12
C THR A 7 6.41 -17.23 5.58
N SER A 8 6.71 -16.92 6.84
CA SER A 8 6.52 -15.57 7.37
C SER A 8 7.37 -14.54 6.64
N ASP A 9 8.65 -14.88 6.42
CA ASP A 9 9.58 -13.99 5.73
C ASP A 9 9.16 -13.73 4.28
N HIS A 10 8.48 -14.68 3.69
CA HIS A 10 8.00 -14.56 2.31
C HIS A 10 6.95 -13.47 2.13
N TYR A 11 6.21 -13.12 3.17
CA TYR A 11 5.19 -12.06 3.15
C TYR A 11 5.68 -10.73 3.67
N ALA A 12 6.90 -10.66 4.19
CA ALA A 12 7.48 -9.42 4.67
C ALA A 12 7.84 -8.51 3.50
N SER A 13 7.69 -7.20 3.70
CA SER A 13 8.17 -6.22 2.72
C SER A 13 9.70 -6.24 2.62
N PRO A 14 10.29 -5.81 1.51
CA PRO A 14 11.75 -5.73 1.40
C PRO A 14 12.42 -4.94 2.53
N ALA A 15 11.77 -3.91 3.05
CA ALA A 15 12.27 -3.14 4.18
C ALA A 15 12.34 -3.98 5.47
N CYS A 16 11.38 -4.89 5.67
CA CYS A 16 11.39 -5.78 6.83
C CYS A 16 12.45 -6.86 6.73
N LEU A 17 12.88 -7.21 5.53
CA LEU A 17 13.90 -8.21 5.26
C LEU A 17 15.31 -7.63 5.19
N ALA A 18 15.48 -6.32 5.34
CA ALA A 18 16.75 -5.63 5.17
C ALA A 18 17.86 -6.20 6.07
N HIS A 19 17.52 -6.68 7.27
CA HIS A 19 18.48 -7.28 8.20
C HIS A 19 18.97 -8.67 7.78
N GLU A 20 18.27 -9.32 6.87
CA GLU A 20 18.62 -10.65 6.35
C GLU A 20 19.48 -10.58 5.09
N ILE A 21 19.64 -9.40 4.51
CA ILE A 21 20.37 -9.18 3.29
C ILE A 21 21.75 -8.61 3.64
N ASP A 22 22.73 -8.86 2.78
CA ASP A 22 24.10 -8.34 2.94
C ASP A 22 24.01 -6.82 3.24
N PRO A 23 24.57 -6.35 4.36
CA PRO A 23 24.53 -4.94 4.74
C PRO A 23 25.07 -4.00 3.66
N THR A 24 26.01 -4.44 2.83
CA THR A 24 26.56 -3.62 1.74
C THR A 24 25.51 -3.33 0.67
N TYR A 25 24.49 -4.16 0.55
CA TYR A 25 23.42 -3.97 -0.42
C TYR A 25 22.45 -2.85 -0.01
N PHE A 26 22.24 -2.68 1.28
CA PHE A 26 21.32 -1.67 1.84
C PHE A 26 22.02 -0.50 2.52
N ASP A 27 23.33 -0.49 2.55
CA ASP A 27 24.08 0.62 3.10
C ASP A 27 23.88 1.85 2.22
N PRO A 28 23.24 2.94 2.73
CA PRO A 28 23.07 4.17 1.96
C PRO A 28 24.39 4.77 1.48
N LEU A 29 25.50 4.50 2.21
CA LEU A 29 26.81 4.98 1.86
C LEU A 29 27.45 4.15 0.74
N ALA A 30 26.97 2.92 0.52
CA ALA A 30 27.42 2.05 -0.56
C ALA A 30 26.62 2.26 -1.84
N VAL A 31 25.54 3.04 -1.83
CA VAL A 31 24.76 3.36 -3.03
C VAL A 31 25.57 4.30 -3.92
N ASP A 32 25.79 3.89 -5.16
CA ASP A 32 26.43 4.72 -6.18
C ASP A 32 25.60 6.01 -6.37
N PRO A 33 26.19 7.22 -6.16
CA PRO A 33 25.49 8.47 -6.39
C PRO A 33 24.93 8.62 -7.80
N GLN A 34 25.61 8.06 -8.79
CA GLN A 34 25.14 8.07 -10.18
C GLN A 34 23.88 7.25 -10.34
N GLN A 35 23.82 6.07 -9.72
CA GLN A 35 22.63 5.23 -9.74
C GLN A 35 21.46 5.90 -9.06
N ALA A 36 21.67 6.58 -7.93
CA ALA A 36 20.64 7.33 -7.23
C ALA A 36 20.07 8.45 -8.11
N GLN A 37 20.93 9.17 -8.84
CA GLN A 37 20.50 10.19 -9.77
C GLN A 37 19.72 9.64 -10.95
N ASP A 38 20.16 8.50 -11.48
CA ASP A 38 19.49 7.84 -12.61
C ASP A 38 18.10 7.36 -12.20
N VAL A 39 17.95 6.81 -11.01
CA VAL A 39 16.66 6.40 -10.45
C VAL A 39 15.77 7.62 -10.26
N ALA A 40 16.28 8.72 -9.73
CA ALA A 40 15.51 9.94 -9.53
C ALA A 40 15.02 10.51 -10.87
N ARG A 41 15.90 10.53 -11.89
CA ARG A 41 15.52 10.96 -13.25
C ARG A 41 14.46 10.08 -13.90
N TRP A 42 14.55 8.77 -13.67
CA TRP A 42 13.55 7.83 -14.15
C TRP A 42 12.22 8.00 -13.44
N ARG A 43 12.23 8.19 -12.12
CA ARG A 43 11.00 8.28 -11.31
C ARG A 43 10.09 9.44 -11.73
N LYS A 44 10.67 10.59 -12.02
CA LYS A 44 9.88 11.80 -12.31
C LYS A 44 8.98 11.64 -13.54
N PRO A 45 9.50 11.29 -14.73
CA PRO A 45 8.64 11.08 -15.89
C PRO A 45 7.73 9.86 -15.74
N GLU A 46 8.17 8.82 -15.06
CA GLU A 46 7.36 7.63 -14.83
C GLU A 46 6.16 7.92 -13.93
N ARG A 47 6.33 8.71 -12.87
CA ARG A 47 5.22 9.15 -12.03
C ARG A 47 4.24 10.00 -12.83
N ALA A 48 4.73 10.91 -13.65
CA ALA A 48 3.88 11.74 -14.50
C ALA A 48 3.07 10.90 -15.49
N ARG A 49 3.71 9.91 -16.11
CA ARG A 49 3.05 8.97 -17.02
C ARG A 49 1.94 8.19 -16.33
N LEU A 50 2.23 7.62 -15.17
CA LEU A 50 1.26 6.82 -14.41
C LEU A 50 0.10 7.67 -13.89
N LEU A 51 0.38 8.90 -13.45
CA LEU A 51 -0.67 9.84 -13.04
C LEU A 51 -1.59 10.19 -14.22
N ALA A 52 -1.02 10.40 -15.40
CA ALA A 52 -1.80 10.69 -16.61
C ALA A 52 -2.66 9.48 -17.01
N GLU A 53 -2.12 8.27 -16.97
CA GLU A 53 -2.90 7.05 -17.24
C GLU A 53 -4.05 6.89 -16.26
N ARG A 54 -3.78 7.12 -14.97
CA ARG A 54 -4.82 7.03 -13.94
C ARG A 54 -5.92 8.07 -14.16
N ALA A 55 -5.55 9.30 -14.49
CA ALA A 55 -6.50 10.37 -14.76
C ALA A 55 -7.34 10.12 -16.02
N ALA A 56 -6.80 9.36 -16.98
CA ALA A 56 -7.50 9.00 -18.19
C ALA A 56 -8.57 7.92 -18.01
N LEU A 57 -8.54 7.19 -16.89
CA LEU A 57 -9.57 6.22 -16.58
C LEU A 57 -10.92 6.91 -16.38
N SER A 58 -11.98 6.34 -16.94
CA SER A 58 -13.33 6.85 -16.75
C SER A 58 -13.79 6.71 -15.30
N VAL A 59 -14.77 7.50 -14.91
CA VAL A 59 -15.41 7.38 -13.58
C VAL A 59 -15.95 5.96 -13.39
N ASP A 60 -16.65 5.42 -14.39
CA ASP A 60 -17.20 4.07 -14.35
C ASP A 60 -16.10 3.02 -14.24
N GLY A 61 -15.00 3.18 -14.96
CA GLY A 61 -13.85 2.29 -14.88
C GLY A 61 -13.21 2.29 -13.48
N ARG A 62 -13.08 3.47 -12.88
CA ARG A 62 -12.55 3.58 -11.52
C ARG A 62 -13.49 2.97 -10.48
N GLN A 63 -14.80 3.18 -10.63
CA GLN A 63 -15.79 2.58 -9.74
C GLN A 63 -15.80 1.06 -9.85
N SER A 64 -15.73 0.53 -11.07
CA SER A 64 -15.65 -0.92 -11.30
C SER A 64 -14.39 -1.51 -10.65
N ALA A 65 -13.25 -0.84 -10.80
CA ALA A 65 -12.00 -1.26 -10.15
C ALA A 65 -12.14 -1.23 -8.62
N ALA A 66 -12.73 -0.19 -8.06
CA ALA A 66 -12.94 -0.06 -6.63
C ALA A 66 -13.82 -1.18 -6.08
N LEU A 67 -14.91 -1.51 -6.77
CA LEU A 67 -15.80 -2.60 -6.39
C LEU A 67 -15.08 -3.96 -6.45
N ALA A 68 -14.28 -4.20 -7.49
CA ALA A 68 -13.52 -5.44 -7.63
C ALA A 68 -12.48 -5.57 -6.52
N ILE A 69 -11.76 -4.50 -6.21
CA ILE A 69 -10.75 -4.50 -5.14
C ILE A 69 -11.42 -4.69 -3.78
N ALA A 70 -12.54 -4.02 -3.51
CA ALA A 70 -13.29 -4.20 -2.28
C ALA A 70 -13.73 -5.65 -2.08
N SER A 71 -14.19 -6.29 -3.15
CA SER A 71 -14.57 -7.71 -3.12
C SER A 71 -13.37 -8.61 -2.78
N HIS A 72 -12.21 -8.37 -3.39
CA HIS A 72 -11.00 -9.13 -3.09
C HIS A 72 -10.52 -8.89 -1.65
N LEU A 73 -10.62 -7.67 -1.15
CA LEU A 73 -10.27 -7.36 0.24
C LEU A 73 -11.22 -8.04 1.22
N ASP A 74 -12.51 -8.05 0.94
CA ASP A 74 -13.49 -8.77 1.76
C ASP A 74 -13.18 -10.27 1.82
N GLN A 75 -12.83 -10.86 0.71
CA GLN A 75 -12.41 -12.26 0.65
C GLN A 75 -11.16 -12.51 1.48
N LEU A 76 -10.16 -11.64 1.35
CA LEU A 76 -8.92 -11.75 2.12
C LEU A 76 -9.19 -11.66 3.62
N LEU A 77 -10.03 -10.72 4.04
CA LEU A 77 -10.39 -10.58 5.45
C LEU A 77 -11.17 -11.78 5.97
N ALA A 78 -12.11 -12.31 5.17
CA ALA A 78 -12.86 -13.51 5.52
C ALA A 78 -11.97 -14.73 5.68
N ASP A 79 -10.92 -14.85 4.85
CA ASP A 79 -9.99 -15.96 4.92
C ASP A 79 -9.04 -15.86 6.13
N ARG A 80 -8.79 -14.64 6.63
CA ARG A 80 -7.82 -14.38 7.69
C ARG A 80 -8.43 -14.24 9.07
N PHE A 81 -9.66 -13.78 9.16
CA PHE A 81 -10.32 -13.44 10.42
C PHE A 81 -11.73 -14.01 10.47
N GLU A 82 -12.10 -14.62 11.58
CA GLU A 82 -13.47 -15.10 11.80
C GLU A 82 -14.47 -13.96 11.92
N THR A 83 -14.03 -12.87 12.53
CA THR A 83 -14.84 -11.65 12.70
C THR A 83 -13.97 -10.42 12.47
N LEU A 84 -14.56 -9.35 12.02
CA LEU A 84 -13.90 -8.06 11.89
C LEU A 84 -13.93 -7.25 13.19
N SER A 85 -14.68 -7.71 14.17
CA SER A 85 -14.80 -7.03 15.47
C SER A 85 -13.43 -6.86 16.14
N GLY A 86 -13.12 -5.64 16.54
CA GLY A 86 -11.86 -5.33 17.18
C GLY A 86 -10.68 -5.05 16.24
N LEU A 87 -10.86 -5.23 14.93
CA LEU A 87 -9.81 -4.89 13.96
C LEU A 87 -9.80 -3.38 13.69
N THR A 88 -8.62 -2.86 13.49
CA THR A 88 -8.41 -1.49 13.01
C THR A 88 -7.82 -1.56 11.60
N ILE A 89 -8.50 -0.94 10.65
CA ILE A 89 -8.11 -0.97 9.25
C ILE A 89 -7.91 0.46 8.78
N SER A 90 -6.76 0.73 8.20
CA SER A 90 -6.40 2.05 7.69
C SER A 90 -6.42 2.06 6.16
N ALA A 91 -6.91 3.16 5.62
CA ALA A 91 -6.83 3.43 4.19
C ALA A 91 -6.49 4.91 3.99
N TRP A 92 -6.67 5.40 2.80
CA TRP A 92 -6.35 6.78 2.43
C TRP A 92 -7.60 7.53 1.99
N TRP A 93 -7.56 8.84 2.08
CA TRP A 93 -8.57 9.69 1.46
C TRP A 93 -8.20 9.90 0.00
N PRO A 94 -9.08 9.55 -0.96
CA PRO A 94 -8.73 9.62 -2.37
C PRO A 94 -8.61 11.06 -2.86
N ILE A 95 -7.54 11.34 -3.61
CA ILE A 95 -7.31 12.61 -4.30
C ILE A 95 -6.85 12.32 -5.73
N LYS A 96 -7.05 13.27 -6.63
CA LYS A 96 -6.51 13.22 -8.01
C LYS A 96 -6.73 11.86 -8.70
N ALA A 97 -7.96 11.43 -8.81
CA ALA A 97 -8.36 10.19 -9.47
C ALA A 97 -7.78 8.92 -8.82
N GLU A 98 -7.41 8.98 -7.55
CA GLU A 98 -7.05 7.80 -6.80
C GLU A 98 -8.27 6.89 -6.59
N LEU A 99 -7.99 5.61 -6.34
CA LEU A 99 -9.02 4.63 -6.05
C LEU A 99 -9.81 5.04 -4.80
N ASP A 100 -11.12 5.04 -4.89
CA ASP A 100 -12.00 5.45 -3.80
C ASP A 100 -12.60 4.22 -3.12
N LEU A 101 -12.11 3.92 -1.91
CA LEU A 101 -12.61 2.84 -1.07
C LEU A 101 -13.39 3.33 0.14
N ARG A 102 -13.84 4.59 0.16
CA ARG A 102 -14.58 5.16 1.31
C ARG A 102 -15.84 4.38 1.64
N PHE A 103 -16.56 3.93 0.63
CA PHE A 103 -17.77 3.11 0.79
C PHE A 103 -17.43 1.77 1.48
N TRP A 104 -16.33 1.16 1.12
CA TRP A 104 -15.88 -0.09 1.70
C TRP A 104 -15.46 0.10 3.16
N LEU A 105 -14.73 1.18 3.47
CA LEU A 105 -14.37 1.51 4.85
C LEU A 105 -15.59 1.72 5.74
N ALA A 106 -16.60 2.44 5.25
CA ALA A 106 -17.84 2.63 5.97
C ALA A 106 -18.53 1.30 6.26
N GLY A 107 -18.55 0.39 5.29
CA GLY A 107 -19.11 -0.94 5.48
C GLY A 107 -18.35 -1.78 6.51
N LEU A 108 -17.06 -1.58 6.65
CA LEU A 108 -16.25 -2.27 7.68
C LEU A 108 -16.67 -1.86 9.08
N GLU A 109 -16.98 -0.59 9.30
CA GLU A 109 -17.44 -0.10 10.60
C GLU A 109 -18.78 -0.71 10.98
N GLU A 110 -19.69 -0.87 10.03
CA GLU A 110 -20.96 -1.57 10.25
C GLU A 110 -20.75 -3.04 10.63
N ARG A 111 -19.63 -3.61 10.22
CA ARG A 111 -19.26 -5.00 10.52
C ARG A 111 -18.41 -5.13 11.79
N GLY A 112 -18.23 -4.05 12.54
CA GLY A 112 -17.55 -4.05 13.84
C GLY A 112 -16.06 -3.70 13.81
N ALA A 113 -15.50 -3.41 12.66
CA ALA A 113 -14.13 -2.94 12.55
C ALA A 113 -14.05 -1.42 12.78
N ARG A 114 -12.86 -0.95 13.10
CA ARG A 114 -12.57 0.49 13.18
C ARG A 114 -11.85 0.92 11.90
N ALA A 115 -12.44 1.85 11.17
CA ALA A 115 -11.79 2.44 10.02
C ALA A 115 -11.06 3.72 10.43
N VAL A 116 -9.81 3.86 10.01
CA VAL A 116 -8.98 5.03 10.33
C VAL A 116 -8.29 5.56 9.08
N LEU A 117 -7.97 6.84 9.10
CA LEU A 117 -7.22 7.50 8.04
C LEU A 117 -5.91 8.04 8.61
N PRO A 118 -4.81 7.97 7.87
CA PRO A 118 -3.58 8.61 8.30
C PRO A 118 -3.76 10.13 8.34
N LEU A 119 -3.24 10.74 9.40
CA LEU A 119 -3.28 12.17 9.59
C LEU A 119 -1.86 12.72 9.65
N VAL A 120 -1.59 13.76 8.87
CA VAL A 120 -0.33 14.50 8.96
C VAL A 120 -0.50 15.57 10.04
N SER A 121 0.13 15.36 11.19
CA SER A 121 0.04 16.29 12.32
C SER A 121 1.04 17.43 12.22
N THR A 122 2.17 17.22 11.55
CA THR A 122 3.21 18.23 11.38
C THR A 122 3.72 18.24 9.95
N ARG A 123 3.54 19.36 9.26
CA ARG A 123 4.00 19.50 7.88
C ARG A 123 5.52 19.63 7.85
N GLY A 124 6.18 18.78 7.08
CA GLY A 124 7.62 18.84 6.91
C GLY A 124 8.44 18.09 7.94
N ALA A 125 7.81 17.30 8.79
CA ALA A 125 8.50 16.31 9.60
C ALA A 125 8.87 15.14 8.69
N SER A 126 10.08 15.13 8.14
CA SER A 126 10.66 14.05 7.36
C SER A 126 11.89 13.50 8.08
#